data_645200729773853a030a131a281cabd7
#
_entry.id   645200729773853a030a131a281cabd7
#
_cell.length_a   1.000
_cell.length_b   1.000
_cell.length_c   1.000
_cell.angle_alpha   90.00
_cell.angle_beta   90.00
_cell.angle_gamma   90.00
#
_symmetry.space_group_name_H-M   'P 1'
#
loop_
_entity.id
_entity.type
_entity.pdbx_description
1 polymer ?
#
loop_
_entity_poly.entity_id
_entity_poly.type
_entity_poly.pdbx_seq_one_letter_code
_entity_poly.pdbx_strand_id
1 'polypeptide(L)'
;MAGLLRNVAARIGRVGAIVPSPRRSGPTPAQVARRRQVAALQRRELTYAPELDGQADPGEVVWTWVPYEDDPRQGKDRPVLVVGRHSRTLFGLMLSSQSDRDGQRHWLALGPGAWDRDNRPSWIRLDRVLTMREDSIRREGAVLDRARFDRIGRALRAGYGWR
;
A
#
# COMPACT_ATOMS: atom_id res chain seq x y z
N MET A 1 -65.81 -62.27 14.02
CA MET A 1 -65.65 -62.13 12.56
C MET A 1 -64.72 -60.92 12.22
N ALA A 2 -63.65 -61.20 11.59
CA ALA A 2 -62.54 -60.24 11.40
C ALA A 2 -62.84 -59.36 10.25
N GLY A 3 -62.56 -58.03 10.38
CA GLY A 3 -62.57 -57.05 9.29
C GLY A 3 -61.18 -56.46 9.13
N LEU A 4 -60.48 -56.84 8.08
CA LEU A 4 -59.19 -56.29 7.65
C LEU A 4 -59.34 -54.85 7.14
N LEU A 5 -58.77 -53.93 7.83
CA LEU A 5 -58.54 -52.60 7.26
C LEU A 5 -57.12 -52.51 6.67
N ARG A 6 -57.02 -52.41 5.33
CA ARG A 6 -55.80 -52.17 4.60
C ARG A 6 -55.47 -50.69 4.68
N ASN A 7 -54.36 -50.34 5.35
CA ASN A 7 -53.76 -49.03 5.30
C ASN A 7 -52.95 -48.86 4.02
N VAL A 8 -53.43 -47.99 3.12
CA VAL A 8 -52.71 -47.53 1.96
C VAL A 8 -51.87 -46.31 2.38
N ALA A 9 -50.57 -46.51 2.62
CA ALA A 9 -49.64 -45.40 2.84
C ALA A 9 -49.34 -44.71 1.55
N ALA A 10 -49.82 -43.48 1.37
CA ALA A 10 -49.44 -42.60 0.31
C ALA A 10 -47.97 -42.13 0.47
N ARG A 11 -47.10 -42.54 -0.42
CA ARG A 11 -45.74 -41.97 -0.54
C ARG A 11 -45.84 -40.56 -1.09
N ILE A 12 -45.67 -39.55 -0.24
CA ILE A 12 -45.46 -38.17 -0.65
C ILE A 12 -43.99 -38.09 -1.07
N GLY A 13 -43.77 -37.97 -2.39
CA GLY A 13 -42.46 -37.71 -2.95
C GLY A 13 -41.96 -36.32 -2.52
N ARG A 14 -40.85 -36.29 -1.79
CA ARG A 14 -40.11 -35.03 -1.52
C ARG A 14 -39.54 -34.52 -2.86
N VAL A 15 -40.18 -33.52 -3.39
CA VAL A 15 -39.57 -32.71 -4.46
C VAL A 15 -38.42 -31.94 -3.80
N GLY A 16 -37.19 -32.36 -4.05
CA GLY A 16 -36.00 -31.67 -3.60
C GLY A 16 -35.93 -30.30 -4.30
N ALA A 17 -36.10 -29.25 -3.52
CA ALA A 17 -35.87 -27.89 -3.99
C ALA A 17 -34.39 -27.78 -4.37
N ILE A 18 -34.12 -27.62 -5.66
CA ILE A 18 -32.80 -27.27 -6.17
C ILE A 18 -32.52 -25.84 -5.71
N VAL A 19 -31.74 -25.72 -4.64
CA VAL A 19 -31.23 -24.41 -4.20
C VAL A 19 -30.16 -24.00 -5.24
N PRO A 20 -30.37 -22.93 -6.00
CA PRO A 20 -29.36 -22.48 -6.95
C PRO A 20 -28.10 -22.07 -6.17
N SER A 21 -26.98 -22.71 -6.46
CA SER A 21 -25.67 -22.31 -5.91
C SER A 21 -25.41 -20.85 -6.23
N PRO A 22 -24.96 -20.03 -5.29
CA PRO A 22 -24.65 -18.64 -5.55
C PRO A 22 -23.57 -18.56 -6.65
N ARG A 23 -23.94 -17.95 -7.78
CA ARG A 23 -22.98 -17.69 -8.85
C ARG A 23 -21.84 -16.87 -8.23
N ARG A 24 -20.64 -17.41 -8.24
CA ARG A 24 -19.44 -16.68 -7.83
C ARG A 24 -19.31 -15.47 -8.77
N SER A 25 -19.68 -14.32 -8.29
CA SER A 25 -19.46 -13.07 -9.01
C SER A 25 -17.97 -12.94 -9.27
N GLY A 26 -17.58 -12.69 -10.51
CA GLY A 26 -16.19 -12.42 -10.85
C GLY A 26 -15.67 -11.20 -10.06
N PRO A 27 -14.34 -11.00 -10.01
CA PRO A 27 -13.77 -9.89 -9.25
C PRO A 27 -14.31 -8.56 -9.79
N THR A 28 -14.70 -7.69 -8.89
CA THR A 28 -15.15 -6.34 -9.24
C THR A 28 -14.00 -5.53 -9.88
N PRO A 29 -14.29 -4.47 -10.65
CA PRO A 29 -13.25 -3.58 -11.18
C PRO A 29 -12.29 -3.07 -10.10
N ALA A 30 -12.81 -2.77 -8.91
CA ALA A 30 -12.00 -2.35 -7.76
C ALA A 30 -11.07 -3.47 -7.26
N GLN A 31 -11.54 -4.71 -7.23
CA GLN A 31 -10.70 -5.86 -6.85
C GLN A 31 -9.63 -6.17 -7.88
N VAL A 32 -9.95 -6.02 -9.17
CA VAL A 32 -8.98 -6.16 -10.28
C VAL A 32 -7.91 -5.06 -10.18
N ALA A 33 -8.32 -3.81 -9.95
CA ALA A 33 -7.43 -2.69 -9.76
C ALA A 33 -6.49 -2.93 -8.58
N ARG A 34 -7.03 -3.34 -7.42
CA ARG A 34 -6.24 -3.68 -6.22
C ARG A 34 -5.23 -4.81 -6.46
N ARG A 35 -5.62 -5.85 -7.22
CA ARG A 35 -4.69 -6.94 -7.60
C ARG A 35 -3.56 -6.45 -8.50
N ARG A 36 -3.85 -5.59 -9.48
CA ARG A 36 -2.83 -4.97 -10.35
C ARG A 36 -1.87 -4.11 -9.55
N GLN A 37 -2.39 -3.38 -8.58
CA GLN A 37 -1.66 -2.53 -7.66
C GLN A 37 -0.70 -3.34 -6.77
N VAL A 38 -1.19 -4.42 -6.15
CA VAL A 38 -0.36 -5.35 -5.38
C VAL A 38 0.69 -6.00 -6.29
N ALA A 39 0.34 -6.32 -7.53
CA ALA A 39 1.29 -6.87 -8.50
C ALA A 39 2.34 -5.84 -8.94
N ALA A 40 2.01 -4.56 -9.06
CA ALA A 40 2.98 -3.49 -9.34
C ALA A 40 3.96 -3.30 -8.17
N LEU A 41 3.45 -3.33 -6.93
CA LEU A 41 4.28 -3.34 -5.73
C LEU A 41 5.17 -4.57 -5.63
N GLN A 42 4.67 -5.74 -6.03
CA GLN A 42 5.45 -6.97 -6.08
C GLN A 42 6.57 -6.89 -7.13
N ARG A 43 6.37 -6.12 -8.21
CA ARG A 43 7.43 -5.86 -9.20
C ARG A 43 8.44 -4.82 -8.70
N ARG A 44 8.12 -4.10 -7.64
CA ARG A 44 8.99 -3.07 -7.06
C ARG A 44 9.58 -2.14 -8.12
N GLU A 45 8.70 -1.55 -8.92
CA GLU A 45 9.05 -0.58 -9.95
C GLU A 45 9.02 0.83 -9.36
N LEU A 46 10.09 1.59 -9.62
CA LEU A 46 10.18 2.99 -9.24
C LEU A 46 9.68 3.87 -10.39
N THR A 47 8.88 4.86 -10.02
CA THR A 47 8.49 5.93 -10.94
C THR A 47 8.98 7.25 -10.41
N TYR A 48 9.41 8.14 -11.32
CA TYR A 48 9.75 9.52 -11.03
C TYR A 48 9.00 10.42 -12.01
N ALA A 49 7.94 11.03 -11.55
CA ALA A 49 7.09 11.92 -12.33
C ALA A 49 6.45 12.97 -11.41
N PRO A 50 7.26 13.81 -10.74
CA PRO A 50 6.71 14.85 -9.86
C PRO A 50 6.03 15.93 -10.69
N GLU A 51 4.80 16.30 -10.33
CA GLU A 51 4.03 17.39 -10.91
C GLU A 51 3.48 18.25 -9.77
N LEU A 52 3.75 19.56 -9.81
CA LEU A 52 3.29 20.49 -8.79
C LEU A 52 1.83 20.92 -9.09
N ASP A 53 0.90 19.98 -9.07
CA ASP A 53 -0.50 20.21 -9.41
C ASP A 53 -1.45 20.12 -8.20
N GLY A 54 -0.89 19.97 -6.99
CA GLY A 54 -1.65 19.82 -5.74
C GLY A 54 -2.03 18.37 -5.43
N GLN A 55 -1.52 17.42 -6.22
CA GLN A 55 -1.60 15.99 -5.93
C GLN A 55 -0.21 15.45 -5.60
N ALA A 56 -0.14 14.41 -4.80
CA ALA A 56 1.14 13.81 -4.43
C ALA A 56 1.59 12.81 -5.49
N ASP A 57 2.67 13.11 -6.17
CA ASP A 57 3.20 12.30 -7.25
C ASP A 57 4.53 11.61 -6.93
N PRO A 58 4.86 10.52 -7.65
CA PRO A 58 6.14 9.84 -7.47
C PRO A 58 7.33 10.78 -7.71
N GLY A 59 8.21 10.89 -6.75
CA GLY A 59 9.32 11.84 -6.70
C GLY A 59 9.10 13.00 -5.73
N GLU A 60 7.94 13.06 -5.11
CA GLU A 60 7.63 14.08 -4.10
C GLU A 60 7.72 13.50 -2.68
N VAL A 61 8.15 14.35 -1.75
CA VAL A 61 8.12 14.06 -0.31
C VAL A 61 6.89 14.73 0.28
N VAL A 62 6.04 13.93 0.92
CA VAL A 62 4.81 14.39 1.57
C VAL A 62 4.83 14.06 3.05
N TRP A 63 4.04 14.78 3.86
CA TRP A 63 3.88 14.48 5.27
C TRP A 63 2.58 13.71 5.50
N THR A 64 2.70 12.58 6.17
CA THR A 64 1.55 11.74 6.54
C THR A 64 1.81 11.03 7.86
N TRP A 65 0.74 10.57 8.49
CA TRP A 65 0.85 9.75 9.69
C TRP A 65 1.36 8.35 9.32
N VAL A 66 2.44 7.92 9.97
CA VAL A 66 3.08 6.62 9.75
C VAL A 66 2.93 5.78 11.02
N PRO A 67 2.22 4.62 10.94
CA PRO A 67 2.08 3.74 12.08
C PRO A 67 3.42 3.10 12.47
N TYR A 68 3.59 2.85 13.78
CA TYR A 68 4.72 2.07 14.26
C TYR A 68 4.57 0.59 13.85
N GLU A 69 5.67 -0.10 13.67
CA GLU A 69 5.64 -1.50 13.25
C GLU A 69 5.19 -2.44 14.36
N ASP A 70 5.58 -2.12 15.59
CA ASP A 70 5.27 -2.88 16.81
C ASP A 70 3.85 -2.63 17.34
N ASP A 71 3.31 -1.43 17.13
CA ASP A 71 1.91 -1.10 17.45
C ASP A 71 1.30 -0.18 16.39
N PRO A 72 0.59 -0.74 15.40
CA PRO A 72 -0.04 0.05 14.32
C PRO A 72 -1.13 1.04 14.79
N ARG A 73 -1.58 0.95 16.04
CA ARG A 73 -2.52 1.93 16.62
C ARG A 73 -1.82 3.22 17.04
N GLN A 74 -0.51 3.18 17.18
CA GLN A 74 0.35 4.31 17.44
C GLN A 74 1.19 4.66 16.22
N GLY A 75 1.63 5.89 16.15
CA GLY A 75 2.43 6.38 15.04
C GLY A 75 2.76 7.84 15.21
N LYS A 76 3.36 8.43 14.20
CA LYS A 76 3.59 9.87 14.14
C LYS A 76 3.65 10.38 12.71
N ASP A 77 3.44 11.67 12.55
CA ASP A 77 3.65 12.33 11.27
C ASP A 77 5.13 12.27 10.87
N ARG A 78 5.37 11.84 9.64
CA ARG A 78 6.71 11.72 9.03
C ARG A 78 6.68 12.17 7.59
N PRO A 79 7.79 12.67 7.09
CA PRO A 79 7.96 12.83 5.65
C PRO A 79 8.13 11.46 5.00
N VAL A 80 7.49 11.27 3.86
CA VAL A 80 7.50 10.04 3.07
C VAL A 80 7.74 10.39 1.61
N LEU A 81 8.77 9.77 1.00
CA LEU A 81 8.99 9.87 -0.44
C LEU A 81 7.99 8.99 -1.16
N VAL A 82 7.17 9.56 -2.02
CA VAL A 82 6.28 8.81 -2.91
C VAL A 82 7.11 8.18 -4.02
N VAL A 83 7.01 6.87 -4.18
CA VAL A 83 7.77 6.08 -5.18
C VAL A 83 6.87 5.43 -6.21
N GLY A 84 5.58 5.44 -6.01
CA GLY A 84 4.58 4.91 -6.92
C GLY A 84 3.18 5.40 -6.57
N ARG A 85 2.31 5.44 -7.58
CA ARG A 85 0.91 5.86 -7.44
C ARG A 85 0.00 4.92 -8.23
N HIS A 86 -1.14 4.61 -7.66
CA HIS A 86 -2.22 3.94 -8.37
C HIS A 86 -3.57 4.51 -7.92
N SER A 87 -4.20 5.30 -8.79
CA SER A 87 -5.42 6.04 -8.44
C SER A 87 -5.20 6.88 -7.18
N ARG A 88 -5.97 6.68 -6.13
CA ARG A 88 -5.87 7.41 -4.85
C ARG A 88 -4.98 6.73 -3.81
N THR A 89 -4.25 5.72 -4.20
CA THR A 89 -3.31 5.01 -3.32
C THR A 89 -1.88 5.33 -3.74
N LEU A 90 -1.08 5.70 -2.76
CA LEU A 90 0.32 6.06 -2.90
C LEU A 90 1.19 5.01 -2.21
N PHE A 91 2.38 4.82 -2.74
CA PHE A 91 3.41 3.97 -2.16
C PHE A 91 4.61 4.82 -1.84
N GLY A 92 5.16 4.64 -0.65
CA GLY A 92 6.24 5.49 -0.22
C GLY A 92 7.23 4.85 0.73
N LEU A 93 8.35 5.54 0.89
CA LEU A 93 9.42 5.22 1.81
C LEU A 93 9.56 6.34 2.82
N MET A 94 9.52 6.01 4.12
CA MET A 94 9.57 7.03 5.16
C MET A 94 10.97 7.61 5.32
N LEU A 95 11.02 8.89 5.69
CA LEU A 95 12.22 9.59 6.08
C LEU A 95 12.26 9.78 7.61
N SER A 96 13.45 9.94 8.15
CA SER A 96 13.69 10.29 9.56
C SER A 96 14.80 11.33 9.64
N SER A 97 14.66 12.30 10.54
CA SER A 97 15.73 13.27 10.87
C SER A 97 16.56 12.86 12.08
N GLN A 98 16.42 11.63 12.56
CA GLN A 98 17.18 11.11 13.69
C GLN A 98 18.58 10.69 13.22
N SER A 99 19.62 11.32 13.75
CA SER A 99 21.01 11.10 13.35
C SER A 99 21.54 9.70 13.70
N ASP A 100 20.91 9.00 14.63
CA ASP A 100 21.23 7.61 14.98
C ASP A 100 20.93 6.63 13.81
N ARG A 101 20.23 7.09 12.77
CA ARG A 101 20.00 6.31 11.54
C ARG A 101 21.23 6.21 10.66
N ASP A 102 22.22 7.08 10.87
CA ASP A 102 23.43 7.04 10.07
C ASP A 102 24.20 5.73 10.24
N GLY A 103 24.56 5.12 9.13
CA GLY A 103 25.22 3.82 9.12
C GLY A 103 24.36 2.61 9.54
N GLN A 104 23.11 2.82 9.96
CA GLN A 104 22.23 1.70 10.27
C GLN A 104 21.80 0.95 9.00
N ARG A 105 21.66 -0.36 9.13
CA ARG A 105 21.12 -1.22 8.06
C ARG A 105 19.74 -0.72 7.64
N HIS A 106 19.48 -0.75 6.35
CA HIS A 106 18.24 -0.31 5.69
C HIS A 106 17.99 1.20 5.66
N TRP A 107 18.91 2.01 6.17
CA TRP A 107 18.82 3.45 6.11
C TRP A 107 19.88 4.03 5.17
N LEU A 108 19.46 4.93 4.29
CA LEU A 108 20.33 5.65 3.35
C LEU A 108 20.32 7.13 3.71
N ALA A 109 21.48 7.73 3.89
CA ALA A 109 21.60 9.16 4.10
C ALA A 109 21.13 9.94 2.86
N LEU A 110 20.20 10.85 3.04
CA LEU A 110 19.59 11.66 1.99
C LEU A 110 20.02 13.11 2.05
N GLY A 111 20.43 13.58 3.21
CA GLY A 111 20.75 14.96 3.47
C GLY A 111 19.54 15.84 3.74
N PRO A 112 19.72 17.15 3.87
CA PRO A 112 18.62 18.10 4.11
C PRO A 112 17.80 18.35 2.85
N GLY A 113 16.56 18.84 3.04
CA GLY A 113 15.70 19.21 1.94
C GLY A 113 14.49 20.02 2.37
N ALA A 114 13.78 20.60 1.42
CA ALA A 114 12.67 21.52 1.67
C ALA A 114 11.45 20.85 2.37
N TRP A 115 11.43 19.54 2.50
CA TRP A 115 10.41 18.82 3.29
C TRP A 115 10.56 19.02 4.81
N ASP A 116 11.72 19.45 5.29
CA ASP A 116 11.97 19.76 6.70
C ASP A 116 12.24 21.27 6.86
N ARG A 117 11.38 21.96 7.62
CA ARG A 117 11.50 23.42 7.86
C ARG A 117 12.78 23.82 8.55
N ASP A 118 13.32 22.92 9.39
CA ASP A 118 14.56 23.17 10.13
C ASP A 118 15.80 22.77 9.31
N ASN A 119 15.58 22.34 8.07
CA ASN A 119 16.64 21.89 7.14
C ASN A 119 17.57 20.83 7.75
N ARG A 120 17.03 19.95 8.58
CA ARG A 120 17.79 18.87 9.21
C ARG A 120 18.13 17.79 8.19
N PRO A 121 19.30 17.15 8.28
CA PRO A 121 19.58 15.96 7.47
C PRO A 121 18.55 14.87 7.69
N SER A 122 18.23 14.15 6.64
CA SER A 122 17.27 13.05 6.66
C SER A 122 17.91 11.77 6.15
N TRP A 123 17.37 10.65 6.62
CA TRP A 123 17.67 9.29 6.17
C TRP A 123 16.39 8.64 5.68
N ILE A 124 16.47 7.89 4.60
CA ILE A 124 15.33 7.17 4.02
C ILE A 124 15.42 5.68 4.31
N ARG A 125 14.30 5.08 4.70
CA ARG A 125 14.21 3.66 4.99
C ARG A 125 13.89 2.85 3.73
N LEU A 126 14.71 1.85 3.41
CA LEU A 126 14.66 1.11 2.15
C LEU A 126 13.92 -0.23 2.22
N ASP A 127 13.76 -0.80 3.41
CA ASP A 127 13.19 -2.15 3.60
C ASP A 127 11.67 -2.17 3.84
N ARG A 128 11.05 -1.01 4.04
CA ARG A 128 9.61 -0.90 4.34
C ARG A 128 8.90 0.03 3.38
N VAL A 129 8.03 -0.54 2.53
CA VAL A 129 7.14 0.23 1.67
C VAL A 129 5.83 0.51 2.40
N LEU A 130 5.46 1.78 2.49
CA LEU A 130 4.20 2.23 3.06
C LEU A 130 3.14 2.33 1.97
N THR A 131 1.92 1.93 2.32
CA THR A 131 0.73 2.17 1.50
C THR A 131 -0.09 3.26 2.14
N MET A 132 -0.36 4.33 1.42
CA MET A 132 -1.04 5.53 1.92
C MET A 132 -2.23 5.87 1.04
N ARG A 133 -3.27 6.44 1.63
CA ARG A 133 -4.34 7.08 0.87
C ARG A 133 -3.97 8.53 0.61
N GLU A 134 -4.29 9.05 -0.56
CA GLU A 134 -4.05 10.44 -0.91
C GLU A 134 -4.71 11.43 0.08
N ASP A 135 -5.92 11.11 0.55
CA ASP A 135 -6.65 11.92 1.53
C ASP A 135 -6.04 11.85 2.95
N SER A 136 -5.07 11.00 3.22
CA SER A 136 -4.34 10.93 4.49
C SER A 136 -3.11 11.85 4.54
N ILE A 137 -2.78 12.52 3.44
CA ILE A 137 -1.65 13.45 3.38
C ILE A 137 -2.00 14.71 4.15
N ARG A 138 -1.14 15.06 5.09
CA ARG A 138 -1.34 16.21 5.98
C ARG A 138 -0.77 17.49 5.42
N ARG A 139 0.32 17.37 4.68
CA ARG A 139 1.03 18.48 4.06
C ARG A 139 1.79 17.97 2.85
N GLU A 140 1.68 18.67 1.76
CA GLU A 140 2.60 18.55 0.65
C GLU A 140 3.99 18.95 1.12
N GLY A 141 4.98 18.23 0.64
CA GLY A 141 6.37 18.47 1.00
C GLY A 141 7.10 19.21 -0.13
N ALA A 142 8.03 18.54 -0.73
CA ALA A 142 8.88 19.09 -1.77
C ALA A 142 9.22 18.01 -2.81
N VAL A 143 9.52 18.45 -4.02
CA VAL A 143 10.09 17.57 -5.03
C VAL A 143 11.50 17.15 -4.59
N LEU A 144 11.76 15.86 -4.54
CA LEU A 144 13.10 15.33 -4.40
C LEU A 144 13.82 15.46 -5.74
N ASP A 145 15.03 16.01 -5.75
CA ASP A 145 15.78 16.12 -6.99
C ASP A 145 16.10 14.74 -7.60
N ARG A 146 16.21 14.71 -8.92
CA ARG A 146 16.40 13.51 -9.70
C ARG A 146 17.66 12.74 -9.28
N ALA A 147 18.75 13.42 -8.95
CA ALA A 147 20.01 12.77 -8.59
C ALA A 147 19.89 11.97 -7.29
N ARG A 148 19.21 12.53 -6.27
CA ARG A 148 18.92 11.81 -5.02
C ARG A 148 17.95 10.67 -5.23
N PHE A 149 16.92 10.87 -6.04
CA PHE A 149 15.97 9.81 -6.40
C PHE A 149 16.66 8.63 -7.08
N ASP A 150 17.53 8.90 -8.06
CA ASP A 150 18.30 7.87 -8.76
C ASP A 150 19.26 7.11 -7.82
N ARG A 151 19.85 7.80 -6.82
CA ARG A 151 20.68 7.17 -5.79
C ARG A 151 19.86 6.20 -4.94
N ILE A 152 18.66 6.57 -4.54
CA ILE A 152 17.73 5.69 -3.84
C ILE A 152 17.39 4.49 -4.73
N GLY A 153 17.08 4.72 -6.00
CA GLY A 153 16.77 3.68 -6.97
C GLY A 153 17.90 2.67 -7.14
N ARG A 154 19.15 3.13 -7.20
CA ARG A 154 20.32 2.22 -7.25
C ARG A 154 20.41 1.35 -6.00
N ALA A 155 20.24 1.93 -4.81
CA ALA A 155 20.28 1.19 -3.55
C ALA A 155 19.15 0.15 -3.47
N LEU A 156 17.95 0.51 -3.88
CA LEU A 156 16.79 -0.39 -3.90
C LEU A 156 17.00 -1.57 -4.87
N ARG A 157 17.56 -1.30 -6.06
CA ARG A 157 17.86 -2.37 -7.03
C ARG A 157 18.97 -3.28 -6.55
N ALA A 158 20.01 -2.73 -5.92
CA ALA A 158 21.16 -3.50 -5.45
C ALA A 158 20.83 -4.44 -4.26
N GLY A 159 19.94 -4.02 -3.36
CA GLY A 159 19.75 -4.73 -2.09
C GLY A 159 18.33 -5.18 -1.76
N TYR A 160 17.30 -4.71 -2.51
CA TYR A 160 15.90 -4.88 -2.13
C TYR A 160 15.00 -5.45 -3.26
N GLY A 161 15.59 -5.87 -4.37
CA GLY A 161 14.88 -6.53 -5.47
C GLY A 161 13.95 -5.61 -6.26
N TRP A 162 14.23 -4.31 -6.33
CA TRP A 162 13.51 -3.36 -7.16
C TRP A 162 14.01 -3.37 -8.61
N ARG A 163 13.18 -2.85 -9.53
CA ARG A 163 13.47 -2.73 -10.97
C ARG A 163 13.42 -1.27 -11.43
#